data_f64ebac8be20b1086f4eb3a35f14ffac
#
_entry.id   f64ebac8be20b1086f4eb3a35f14ffac
#
_cell.length_a   1.000
_cell.length_b   1.000
_cell.length_c   1.000
_cell.angle_alpha   90.00
_cell.angle_beta   90.00
_cell.angle_gamma   90.00
#
_symmetry.space_group_name_H-M   'P 1'
#
loop_
_entity.id
_entity.type
_entity.pdbx_description
1 polymer ?
#
loop_
_entity_poly.entity_id
_entity_poly.type
_entity_poly.pdbx_seq_one_letter_code
_entity_poly.pdbx_strand_id
1 'polypeptide(L)'
;MKQLLALALILFITSCDNEKKSRVIRLGHGLDVTHSVHQAMIKADQYLNEISSGKMRIQIYPNQQLGSERECLELLQIGSLDMTKVSGAVMENFAPNMRIFGLPFLFDDKEHLFRVLDGPIGKSLLKDGEDFWLKGLGYYDSGSRSFYTRDRPITTPKDLEGLKIRVQESASAFEMVKQLGGSPTPISWGELYTSIQQGVVDAAENNPPSFYLSRHYEVCKYYSIDEHTMIPDILLVSTHLWNRLNIQEQEWIQAAIDRSVKDQRKFWTISENTALEAVIAAGVNVSYPKKEPFQKATKSMYEEFKKDSEIASLINQIQDEKN
;
A
#
# COMPACT_ATOMS: atom_id res chain seq x y z
N MET A 1 -9.50 46.28 -55.36
CA MET A 1 -8.58 45.99 -54.23
C MET A 1 -9.24 45.90 -52.86
N LYS A 2 -10.31 46.62 -52.54
CA LYS A 2 -10.96 46.61 -51.21
C LYS A 2 -11.83 45.38 -50.95
N GLN A 3 -12.28 44.63 -51.97
CA GLN A 3 -13.10 43.42 -51.78
C GLN A 3 -12.29 42.13 -51.64
N LEU A 4 -11.01 42.10 -52.03
CA LEU A 4 -10.12 40.97 -51.81
C LEU A 4 -9.52 40.90 -50.38
N LEU A 5 -9.46 42.02 -49.67
CA LEU A 5 -9.00 42.08 -48.31
C LEU A 5 -10.05 41.55 -47.30
N ALA A 6 -11.35 41.65 -47.62
CA ALA A 6 -12.42 41.16 -46.74
C ALA A 6 -12.55 39.61 -46.79
N LEU A 7 -12.16 38.94 -47.84
CA LEU A 7 -12.23 37.50 -47.96
C LEU A 7 -11.06 36.76 -47.27
N ALA A 8 -9.92 37.46 -47.06
CA ALA A 8 -8.75 36.88 -46.35
C ALA A 8 -8.89 36.91 -44.85
N LEU A 9 -9.82 37.72 -44.29
CA LEU A 9 -10.01 37.88 -42.83
C LEU A 9 -10.98 36.84 -42.22
N ILE A 10 -11.74 36.11 -43.10
CA ILE A 10 -12.76 35.14 -42.64
C ILE A 10 -12.14 33.71 -42.46
N LEU A 11 -10.93 33.46 -43.02
CA LEU A 11 -10.27 32.17 -42.95
C LEU A 11 -9.43 31.91 -41.69
N PHE A 12 -9.34 32.86 -40.74
CA PHE A 12 -8.54 32.72 -39.53
C PHE A 12 -9.36 32.44 -38.22
N ILE A 13 -10.68 32.22 -38.30
CA ILE A 13 -11.53 32.08 -37.11
C ILE A 13 -11.97 30.64 -36.83
N THR A 14 -11.43 29.62 -37.50
CA THR A 14 -11.81 28.22 -37.29
C THR A 14 -10.69 27.32 -36.77
N SER A 15 -9.82 27.83 -35.91
CA SER A 15 -8.94 26.99 -35.12
C SER A 15 -9.07 27.35 -33.64
N CYS A 16 -10.29 27.33 -33.13
CA CYS A 16 -10.47 26.95 -31.73
C CYS A 16 -10.36 25.43 -31.69
N ASP A 17 -9.16 24.93 -31.61
CA ASP A 17 -8.93 23.61 -31.05
C ASP A 17 -9.61 23.61 -29.68
N ASN A 18 -10.75 22.95 -29.62
CA ASN A 18 -11.43 22.66 -28.38
C ASN A 18 -10.53 21.62 -27.68
N GLU A 19 -9.42 22.06 -27.08
CA GLU A 19 -8.63 21.22 -26.19
C GLU A 19 -9.63 20.65 -25.19
N LYS A 20 -10.08 19.45 -25.46
CA LYS A 20 -10.94 18.71 -24.52
C LYS A 20 -10.16 18.62 -23.22
N LYS A 21 -10.50 19.48 -22.29
CA LYS A 21 -9.85 19.60 -20.99
C LYS A 21 -9.79 18.20 -20.37
N SER A 22 -8.59 17.64 -20.29
CA SER A 22 -8.39 16.32 -19.70
C SER A 22 -8.96 16.30 -18.28
N ARG A 23 -9.71 15.26 -17.94
CA ARG A 23 -10.13 15.04 -16.56
C ARG A 23 -8.91 14.60 -15.75
N VAL A 24 -8.55 15.37 -14.74
CA VAL A 24 -7.44 15.08 -13.84
C VAL A 24 -7.98 14.42 -12.58
N ILE A 25 -7.46 13.24 -12.27
CA ILE A 25 -7.73 12.48 -11.04
C ILE A 25 -6.54 12.67 -10.11
N ARG A 26 -6.78 13.18 -8.89
CA ARG A 26 -5.74 13.43 -7.90
C ARG A 26 -5.52 12.18 -7.07
N LEU A 27 -4.27 11.69 -7.01
CA LEU A 27 -3.86 10.52 -6.24
C LEU A 27 -2.82 10.91 -5.20
N GLY A 28 -3.12 10.74 -3.90
CA GLY A 28 -2.19 10.95 -2.80
C GLY A 28 -1.57 9.65 -2.30
N HIS A 29 -0.30 9.69 -1.86
CA HIS A 29 0.34 8.58 -1.17
C HIS A 29 1.54 9.02 -0.33
N GLY A 30 2.00 8.16 0.60
CA GLY A 30 3.06 8.49 1.55
C GLY A 30 4.48 8.16 1.12
N LEU A 31 4.68 7.43 0.02
CA LEU A 31 5.98 6.89 -0.37
C LEU A 31 6.82 7.90 -1.16
N ASP A 32 8.14 7.72 -1.14
CA ASP A 32 9.08 8.50 -1.93
C ASP A 32 8.94 8.22 -3.44
N VAL A 33 9.35 9.19 -4.27
CA VAL A 33 9.27 9.10 -5.73
C VAL A 33 10.15 7.99 -6.34
N THR A 34 11.18 7.54 -5.63
CA THR A 34 12.05 6.43 -6.05
C THR A 34 11.46 5.06 -5.76
N HIS A 35 10.41 4.99 -4.95
CA HIS A 35 9.78 3.74 -4.55
C HIS A 35 9.09 3.04 -5.74
N SER A 36 9.24 1.72 -5.86
CA SER A 36 8.67 0.91 -6.95
C SER A 36 7.15 1.04 -7.06
N VAL A 37 6.45 1.24 -5.95
CA VAL A 37 5.01 1.51 -5.91
C VAL A 37 4.67 2.86 -6.55
N HIS A 38 5.46 3.92 -6.32
CA HIS A 38 5.29 5.22 -7.00
C HIS A 38 5.49 5.07 -8.50
N GLN A 39 6.53 4.34 -8.92
CA GLN A 39 6.79 4.09 -10.34
C GLN A 39 5.63 3.36 -11.04
N ALA A 40 4.98 2.44 -10.34
CA ALA A 40 3.79 1.76 -10.86
C ALA A 40 2.58 2.70 -10.98
N MET A 41 2.41 3.65 -10.06
CA MET A 41 1.36 4.68 -10.18
C MET A 41 1.62 5.64 -11.36
N ILE A 42 2.90 5.96 -11.66
CA ILE A 42 3.26 6.66 -12.91
C ILE A 42 2.84 5.84 -14.13
N LYS A 43 3.03 4.51 -14.11
CA LYS A 43 2.54 3.64 -15.18
C LYS A 43 1.02 3.66 -15.29
N ALA A 44 0.30 3.68 -14.17
CA ALA A 44 -1.16 3.80 -14.17
C ALA A 44 -1.62 5.09 -14.89
N ASP A 45 -0.97 6.25 -14.62
CA ASP A 45 -1.25 7.50 -15.33
C ASP A 45 -0.97 7.38 -16.84
N GLN A 46 0.19 6.81 -17.22
CA GLN A 46 0.54 6.61 -18.62
C GLN A 46 -0.50 5.73 -19.34
N TYR A 47 -0.92 4.63 -18.72
CA TYR A 47 -1.93 3.73 -19.27
C TYR A 47 -3.30 4.40 -19.37
N LEU A 48 -3.71 5.15 -18.34
CA LEU A 48 -4.98 5.88 -18.36
C LEU A 48 -4.99 6.91 -19.48
N ASN A 49 -3.91 7.66 -19.64
CA ASN A 49 -3.76 8.63 -20.73
C ASN A 49 -3.84 7.97 -22.12
N GLU A 50 -3.13 6.85 -22.30
CA GLU A 50 -3.13 6.07 -23.53
C GLU A 50 -4.54 5.54 -23.87
N ILE A 51 -5.14 4.78 -22.91
CA ILE A 51 -6.44 4.11 -23.10
C ILE A 51 -7.57 5.12 -23.32
N SER A 52 -7.53 6.25 -22.62
CA SER A 52 -8.54 7.32 -22.76
C SER A 52 -8.29 8.26 -23.93
N SER A 53 -7.22 8.06 -24.72
CA SER A 53 -6.80 8.98 -25.79
C SER A 53 -6.64 10.43 -25.30
N GLY A 54 -5.97 10.60 -24.15
CA GLY A 54 -5.70 11.90 -23.54
C GLY A 54 -6.85 12.52 -22.76
N LYS A 55 -8.00 11.86 -22.66
CA LYS A 55 -9.17 12.43 -21.98
C LYS A 55 -9.08 12.37 -20.46
N MET A 56 -8.24 11.49 -19.89
CA MET A 56 -8.07 11.32 -18.45
C MET A 56 -6.60 11.17 -18.07
N ARG A 57 -6.23 11.69 -16.90
CA ARG A 57 -4.88 11.64 -16.35
C ARG A 57 -4.95 11.46 -14.83
N ILE A 58 -3.92 10.85 -14.26
CA ILE A 58 -3.72 10.79 -12.81
C ILE A 58 -2.60 11.77 -12.42
N GLN A 59 -2.91 12.73 -11.58
CA GLN A 59 -1.90 13.61 -10.95
C GLN A 59 -1.52 13.04 -9.60
N ILE A 60 -0.26 12.66 -9.44
CA ILE A 60 0.25 11.96 -8.26
C ILE A 60 0.89 12.95 -7.29
N TYR A 61 0.53 12.85 -6.01
CA TYR A 61 1.05 13.63 -4.89
C TYR A 61 1.78 12.68 -3.92
N PRO A 62 3.12 12.51 -4.04
CA PRO A 62 3.92 11.61 -3.20
C PRO A 62 4.27 12.22 -1.85
N ASN A 63 5.04 11.46 -1.03
CA ASN A 63 5.68 11.96 0.20
C ASN A 63 4.72 12.64 1.19
N GLN A 64 3.49 12.12 1.33
CA GLN A 64 2.45 12.68 2.21
C GLN A 64 2.09 14.16 1.93
N GLN A 65 2.27 14.65 0.70
CA GLN A 65 1.89 16.04 0.34
C GLN A 65 0.41 16.35 0.61
N LEU A 66 -0.46 15.34 0.60
CA LEU A 66 -1.89 15.48 0.89
C LEU A 66 -2.28 14.87 2.25
N GLY A 67 -1.30 14.53 3.09
CA GLY A 67 -1.49 13.93 4.40
C GLY A 67 -1.03 12.47 4.50
N SER A 68 -1.15 11.89 5.70
CA SER A 68 -0.92 10.49 6.01
C SER A 68 -1.87 9.56 5.25
N GLU A 69 -1.65 8.26 5.30
CA GLU A 69 -2.58 7.28 4.68
C GLU A 69 -3.99 7.40 5.25
N ARG A 70 -4.12 7.59 6.58
CA ARG A 70 -5.40 7.79 7.25
C ARG A 70 -6.10 9.07 6.77
N GLU A 71 -5.38 10.20 6.75
CA GLU A 71 -5.95 11.47 6.27
C GLU A 71 -6.37 11.39 4.80
N CYS A 72 -5.61 10.70 3.94
CA CYS A 72 -6.00 10.46 2.55
C CYS A 72 -7.29 9.63 2.45
N LEU A 73 -7.50 8.61 3.30
CA LEU A 73 -8.77 7.87 3.36
C LEU A 73 -9.93 8.77 3.78
N GLU A 74 -9.75 9.59 4.80
CA GLU A 74 -10.75 10.56 5.25
C GLU A 74 -11.09 11.59 4.14
N LEU A 75 -10.09 12.05 3.39
CA LEU A 75 -10.30 12.93 2.23
C LEU A 75 -11.06 12.23 1.08
N LEU A 76 -10.85 10.91 0.86
CA LEU A 76 -11.65 10.14 -0.09
C LEU A 76 -13.11 10.06 0.36
N GLN A 77 -13.35 9.79 1.65
CA GLN A 77 -14.69 9.65 2.21
C GLN A 77 -15.55 10.92 2.03
N ILE A 78 -14.92 12.08 2.14
CA ILE A 78 -15.62 13.37 1.93
C ILE A 78 -15.56 13.87 0.48
N GLY A 79 -14.95 13.12 -0.44
CA GLY A 79 -14.82 13.47 -1.87
C GLY A 79 -13.86 14.62 -2.18
N SER A 80 -12.99 14.99 -1.23
CA SER A 80 -11.97 16.04 -1.43
C SER A 80 -10.70 15.52 -2.12
N LEU A 81 -10.46 14.21 -2.10
CA LEU A 81 -9.43 13.51 -2.85
C LEU A 81 -10.09 12.46 -3.74
N ASP A 82 -9.49 12.17 -4.89
CA ASP A 82 -10.07 11.27 -5.87
C ASP A 82 -9.59 9.82 -5.69
N MET A 83 -8.30 9.63 -5.48
CA MET A 83 -7.64 8.32 -5.31
C MET A 83 -6.55 8.37 -4.23
N THR A 84 -6.25 7.23 -3.65
CA THR A 84 -5.09 7.04 -2.77
C THR A 84 -4.53 5.63 -2.88
N LYS A 85 -3.28 5.46 -2.45
CA LYS A 85 -2.67 4.17 -2.14
C LYS A 85 -2.43 4.10 -0.64
N VAL A 86 -2.93 3.06 -0.01
CA VAL A 86 -2.74 2.81 1.43
C VAL A 86 -2.39 1.36 1.71
N SER A 87 -1.77 1.10 2.85
CA SER A 87 -1.59 -0.26 3.38
C SER A 87 -2.93 -0.87 3.81
N GLY A 88 -3.12 -2.17 3.56
CA GLY A 88 -4.26 -2.93 4.08
C GLY A 88 -4.39 -2.85 5.60
N ALA A 89 -3.28 -2.65 6.33
CA ALA A 89 -3.28 -2.46 7.77
C ALA A 89 -3.98 -1.16 8.19
N VAL A 90 -3.77 -0.06 7.49
CA VAL A 90 -4.45 1.21 7.79
C VAL A 90 -5.92 1.13 7.36
N MET A 91 -6.18 0.42 6.25
CA MET A 91 -7.53 0.23 5.72
C MET A 91 -8.47 -0.52 6.67
N GLU A 92 -7.96 -1.37 7.58
CA GLU A 92 -8.80 -2.12 8.54
C GLU A 92 -9.65 -1.22 9.45
N ASN A 93 -9.24 0.04 9.65
CA ASN A 93 -10.01 1.02 10.45
C ASN A 93 -11.25 1.55 9.71
N PHE A 94 -11.33 1.33 8.40
CA PHE A 94 -12.39 1.82 7.52
C PHE A 94 -13.19 0.68 6.89
N ALA A 95 -12.56 -0.48 6.69
CA ALA A 95 -13.15 -1.70 6.16
C ALA A 95 -12.71 -2.87 7.05
N PRO A 96 -13.55 -3.29 8.01
CA PRO A 96 -13.13 -4.19 9.09
C PRO A 96 -12.57 -5.54 8.65
N ASN A 97 -13.03 -6.08 7.50
CA ASN A 97 -12.53 -7.37 7.01
C ASN A 97 -11.10 -7.30 6.49
N MET A 98 -10.58 -6.10 6.20
CA MET A 98 -9.17 -5.89 5.83
C MET A 98 -8.19 -6.29 6.94
N ARG A 99 -8.65 -6.39 8.21
CA ARG A 99 -7.84 -6.90 9.33
C ARG A 99 -7.32 -8.32 9.10
N ILE A 100 -7.94 -9.08 8.17
CA ILE A 100 -7.48 -10.43 7.82
C ILE A 100 -6.00 -10.44 7.39
N PHE A 101 -5.55 -9.41 6.68
CA PHE A 101 -4.15 -9.27 6.25
C PHE A 101 -3.17 -9.01 7.41
N GLY A 102 -3.68 -8.57 8.57
CA GLY A 102 -2.90 -8.38 9.80
C GLY A 102 -2.62 -9.65 10.58
N LEU A 103 -3.22 -10.81 10.20
CA LEU A 103 -2.93 -12.09 10.85
C LEU A 103 -1.52 -12.56 10.52
N PRO A 104 -0.66 -12.78 11.52
CA PRO A 104 0.71 -13.26 11.28
C PRO A 104 0.73 -14.66 10.66
N PHE A 105 1.60 -14.85 9.66
CA PHE A 105 1.83 -16.14 8.98
C PHE A 105 0.56 -16.73 8.34
N LEU A 106 -0.38 -15.89 7.91
CA LEU A 106 -1.61 -16.31 7.23
C LEU A 106 -1.30 -16.94 5.86
N PHE A 107 -0.39 -16.32 5.13
CA PHE A 107 0.05 -16.77 3.80
C PHE A 107 1.34 -17.57 3.91
N ASP A 108 1.44 -18.66 3.15
CA ASP A 108 2.63 -19.53 3.15
C ASP A 108 3.78 -18.90 2.34
N ASP A 109 3.43 -18.24 1.23
CA ASP A 109 4.36 -17.58 0.32
C ASP A 109 3.64 -16.47 -0.50
N LYS A 110 4.40 -15.85 -1.38
CA LYS A 110 3.92 -14.78 -2.26
C LYS A 110 2.92 -15.28 -3.31
N GLU A 111 3.11 -16.48 -3.81
CA GLU A 111 2.23 -17.12 -4.79
C GLU A 111 0.84 -17.39 -4.18
N HIS A 112 0.82 -17.89 -2.94
CA HIS A 112 -0.42 -18.06 -2.18
C HIS A 112 -1.13 -16.72 -1.97
N LEU A 113 -0.42 -15.67 -1.52
CA LEU A 113 -0.98 -14.32 -1.39
C LEU A 113 -1.62 -13.87 -2.71
N PHE A 114 -0.93 -14.01 -3.84
CA PHE A 114 -1.45 -13.54 -5.13
C PHE A 114 -2.65 -14.33 -5.61
N ARG A 115 -2.71 -15.65 -5.39
CA ARG A 115 -3.92 -16.43 -5.70
C ARG A 115 -5.13 -15.88 -4.95
N VAL A 116 -4.97 -15.57 -3.67
CA VAL A 116 -6.05 -15.01 -2.84
C VAL A 116 -6.44 -13.60 -3.33
N LEU A 117 -5.46 -12.71 -3.55
CA LEU A 117 -5.73 -11.32 -3.95
C LEU A 117 -6.38 -11.19 -5.34
N ASP A 118 -5.94 -12.02 -6.30
CA ASP A 118 -6.46 -12.00 -7.66
C ASP A 118 -7.77 -12.81 -7.80
N GLY A 119 -8.04 -13.66 -6.81
CA GLY A 119 -9.19 -14.55 -6.74
C GLY A 119 -10.47 -13.87 -6.23
N PRO A 120 -11.52 -14.68 -6.00
CA PRO A 120 -12.81 -14.20 -5.50
C PRO A 120 -12.72 -13.51 -4.13
N ILE A 121 -11.87 -14.00 -3.24
CA ILE A 121 -11.67 -13.46 -1.88
C ILE A 121 -11.17 -12.02 -1.97
N GLY A 122 -10.06 -11.79 -2.67
CA GLY A 122 -9.49 -10.45 -2.83
C GLY A 122 -10.46 -9.49 -3.52
N LYS A 123 -11.18 -9.94 -4.56
CA LYS A 123 -12.20 -9.14 -5.25
C LYS A 123 -13.38 -8.77 -4.34
N SER A 124 -13.77 -9.64 -3.41
CA SER A 124 -14.78 -9.32 -2.42
C SER A 124 -14.28 -8.26 -1.44
N LEU A 125 -13.07 -8.43 -0.91
CA LEU A 125 -12.46 -7.49 0.02
C LEU A 125 -12.27 -6.09 -0.57
N LEU A 126 -11.99 -5.96 -1.88
CA LEU A 126 -11.93 -4.64 -2.55
C LEU A 126 -13.25 -3.86 -2.49
N LYS A 127 -14.37 -4.52 -2.24
CA LYS A 127 -15.69 -3.88 -2.11
C LYS A 127 -16.05 -3.54 -0.66
N ASP A 128 -15.34 -4.09 0.31
CA ASP A 128 -15.66 -3.99 1.74
C ASP A 128 -15.72 -2.53 2.26
N GLY A 129 -15.02 -1.62 1.59
CA GLY A 129 -15.05 -0.19 1.91
C GLY A 129 -16.11 0.64 1.17
N GLU A 130 -16.91 0.06 0.26
CA GLU A 130 -17.81 0.85 -0.59
C GLU A 130 -18.89 1.60 0.20
N ASP A 131 -19.39 1.01 1.29
CA ASP A 131 -20.36 1.64 2.20
C ASP A 131 -19.76 2.81 2.98
N PHE A 132 -18.44 2.90 3.01
CA PHE A 132 -17.65 3.96 3.62
C PHE A 132 -17.01 4.90 2.58
N TRP A 133 -17.58 4.96 1.38
CA TRP A 133 -17.13 5.77 0.22
C TRP A 133 -15.74 5.42 -0.31
N LEU A 134 -15.24 4.22 -0.02
CA LEU A 134 -13.91 3.74 -0.40
C LEU A 134 -14.06 2.52 -1.31
N LYS A 135 -13.79 2.68 -2.60
CA LYS A 135 -13.81 1.57 -3.56
C LYS A 135 -12.40 1.11 -3.88
N GLY A 136 -12.10 -0.17 -3.64
CA GLY A 136 -10.84 -0.78 -4.04
C GLY A 136 -10.79 -1.06 -5.54
N LEU A 137 -9.66 -0.75 -6.16
CA LEU A 137 -9.41 -0.97 -7.58
C LEU A 137 -8.42 -2.11 -7.85
N GLY A 138 -7.53 -2.38 -6.90
CA GLY A 138 -6.53 -3.44 -7.04
C GLY A 138 -5.50 -3.43 -5.92
N TYR A 139 -4.69 -4.48 -5.90
CA TYR A 139 -3.63 -4.67 -4.90
C TYR A 139 -2.25 -4.54 -5.52
N TYR A 140 -1.39 -3.79 -4.88
CA TYR A 140 0.04 -3.79 -5.13
C TYR A 140 0.76 -4.72 -4.14
N ASP A 141 1.80 -5.38 -4.63
CA ASP A 141 2.71 -6.16 -3.79
C ASP A 141 3.43 -5.24 -2.82
N SER A 142 3.46 -5.62 -1.56
CA SER A 142 4.20 -4.95 -0.50
C SER A 142 5.14 -5.93 0.23
N GLY A 143 5.36 -7.10 -0.34
CA GLY A 143 6.23 -8.15 0.18
C GLY A 143 5.85 -8.64 1.58
N SER A 144 6.82 -9.23 2.25
CA SER A 144 6.70 -9.62 3.65
C SER A 144 7.33 -8.57 4.57
N ARG A 145 6.75 -8.45 5.77
CA ARG A 145 7.18 -7.51 6.80
C ARG A 145 8.00 -8.25 7.84
N SER A 146 9.08 -7.60 8.30
CA SER A 146 10.06 -8.16 9.23
C SER A 146 10.58 -7.09 10.17
N PHE A 147 11.03 -7.48 11.37
CA PHE A 147 11.49 -6.53 12.38
C PHE A 147 12.86 -5.95 12.05
N TYR A 148 13.01 -4.64 12.26
CA TYR A 148 14.32 -3.97 12.29
C TYR A 148 14.47 -3.11 13.55
N THR A 149 15.68 -3.11 14.10
CA THR A 149 15.97 -2.53 15.40
C THR A 149 17.25 -1.72 15.38
N ARG A 150 17.40 -0.84 16.37
CA ARG A 150 18.60 0.00 16.54
C ARG A 150 19.80 -0.81 17.04
N ASP A 151 19.61 -1.57 18.11
CA ASP A 151 20.72 -1.97 18.99
C ASP A 151 20.95 -3.48 19.09
N ARG A 152 20.00 -4.34 18.69
CA ARG A 152 20.13 -5.81 18.79
C ARG A 152 19.26 -6.54 17.77
N PRO A 153 19.68 -7.74 17.30
CA PRO A 153 18.85 -8.55 16.41
C PRO A 153 17.67 -9.15 17.19
N ILE A 154 16.61 -9.49 16.46
CA ILE A 154 15.46 -10.27 16.95
C ILE A 154 15.60 -11.68 16.42
N THR A 155 15.84 -12.65 17.31
CA THR A 155 16.00 -14.08 16.98
C THR A 155 14.84 -14.90 17.49
N THR A 156 14.17 -14.41 18.54
CA THR A 156 12.98 -15.00 19.15
C THR A 156 12.04 -13.89 19.62
N PRO A 157 10.75 -14.18 19.90
CA PRO A 157 9.83 -13.20 20.47
C PRO A 157 10.34 -12.54 21.76
N LYS A 158 11.11 -13.26 22.57
CA LYS A 158 11.69 -12.73 23.81
C LYS A 158 12.61 -11.52 23.59
N ASP A 159 13.24 -11.43 22.42
CA ASP A 159 14.11 -10.30 22.09
C ASP A 159 13.34 -8.99 21.85
N LEU A 160 12.01 -9.06 21.70
CA LEU A 160 11.12 -7.90 21.59
C LEU A 160 10.73 -7.32 22.97
N GLU A 161 10.94 -8.07 24.06
CA GLU A 161 10.61 -7.60 25.40
C GLU A 161 11.37 -6.31 25.74
N GLY A 162 10.63 -5.31 26.23
CA GLY A 162 11.15 -4.00 26.63
C GLY A 162 11.41 -3.04 25.48
N LEU A 163 11.23 -3.46 24.20
CA LEU A 163 11.35 -2.56 23.04
C LEU A 163 10.03 -1.85 22.77
N LYS A 164 10.11 -0.55 22.55
CA LYS A 164 9.04 0.25 21.95
C LYS A 164 9.12 0.05 20.42
N ILE A 165 8.10 -0.57 19.86
CA ILE A 165 8.09 -0.97 18.45
C ILE A 165 7.03 -0.18 17.72
N ARG A 166 7.47 0.60 16.73
CA ARG A 166 6.51 1.27 15.87
C ARG A 166 5.71 0.24 15.09
N VAL A 167 4.40 0.45 15.06
CA VAL A 167 3.47 -0.25 14.18
C VAL A 167 2.72 0.74 13.31
N GLN A 168 2.08 0.25 12.25
CA GLN A 168 1.11 1.04 11.50
C GLN A 168 -0.09 1.36 12.40
N GLU A 169 -0.93 2.31 12.00
CA GLU A 169 -2.19 2.63 12.69
C GLU A 169 -3.23 1.52 12.46
N SER A 170 -2.99 0.36 13.07
CA SER A 170 -3.70 -0.90 12.88
C SER A 170 -3.83 -1.61 14.22
N ALA A 171 -5.06 -2.01 14.57
CA ALA A 171 -5.34 -2.78 15.78
C ALA A 171 -4.71 -4.18 15.71
N SER A 172 -4.70 -4.78 14.53
CA SER A 172 -4.08 -6.10 14.29
C SER A 172 -2.56 -6.05 14.49
N ALA A 173 -1.89 -5.02 13.96
CA ALA A 173 -0.44 -4.85 14.14
C ALA A 173 -0.09 -4.53 15.60
N PHE A 174 -0.94 -3.73 16.29
CA PHE A 174 -0.79 -3.46 17.72
C PHE A 174 -0.87 -4.75 18.53
N GLU A 175 -1.89 -5.57 18.32
CA GLU A 175 -2.08 -6.82 19.05
C GLU A 175 -0.96 -7.83 18.75
N MET A 176 -0.50 -7.93 17.49
CA MET A 176 0.61 -8.79 17.10
C MET A 176 1.88 -8.49 17.91
N VAL A 177 2.32 -7.23 17.93
CA VAL A 177 3.53 -6.83 18.66
C VAL A 177 3.38 -7.06 20.16
N LYS A 178 2.18 -6.79 20.70
CA LYS A 178 1.89 -7.06 22.13
C LYS A 178 1.99 -8.54 22.46
N GLN A 179 1.45 -9.43 21.63
CA GLN A 179 1.55 -10.88 21.85
C GLN A 179 2.96 -11.43 21.67
N LEU A 180 3.76 -10.78 20.85
CA LEU A 180 5.19 -11.08 20.70
C LEU A 180 6.04 -10.54 21.87
N GLY A 181 5.44 -9.82 22.84
CA GLY A 181 6.11 -9.31 24.04
C GLY A 181 6.67 -7.90 23.93
N GLY A 182 6.52 -7.23 22.79
CA GLY A 182 6.95 -5.86 22.57
C GLY A 182 5.91 -4.82 23.03
N SER A 183 6.32 -3.54 23.04
CA SER A 183 5.46 -2.40 23.36
C SER A 183 5.07 -1.66 22.05
N PRO A 184 3.90 -1.93 21.46
CA PRO A 184 3.52 -1.33 20.19
C PRO A 184 3.20 0.16 20.34
N THR A 185 3.68 0.96 19.38
CA THR A 185 3.48 2.41 19.32
C THR A 185 3.02 2.77 17.90
N PRO A 186 1.72 3.04 17.67
CA PRO A 186 1.23 3.47 16.37
C PRO A 186 1.80 4.85 16.00
N ILE A 187 2.47 4.93 14.86
CA ILE A 187 3.06 6.17 14.33
C ILE A 187 2.89 6.17 12.80
N SER A 188 2.51 7.33 12.24
CA SER A 188 2.38 7.51 10.79
C SER A 188 3.72 7.28 10.05
N TRP A 189 3.64 6.97 8.75
CA TRP A 189 4.85 6.64 7.98
C TRP A 189 5.87 7.79 7.93
N GLY A 190 5.42 9.01 7.70
CA GLY A 190 6.30 10.18 7.56
C GLY A 190 7.04 10.58 8.83
N GLU A 191 6.56 10.15 10.00
CA GLU A 191 7.16 10.46 11.29
C GLU A 191 8.17 9.40 11.76
N LEU A 192 8.19 8.22 11.09
CA LEU A 192 8.89 7.05 11.60
C LEU A 192 10.41 7.24 11.67
N TYR A 193 11.05 7.76 10.62
CA TYR A 193 12.51 7.97 10.63
C TYR A 193 12.95 8.83 11.81
N THR A 194 12.28 9.95 12.01
CA THR A 194 12.59 10.89 13.11
C THR A 194 12.29 10.26 14.47
N SER A 195 11.21 9.50 14.59
CA SER A 195 10.85 8.81 15.84
C SER A 195 11.89 7.76 16.25
N ILE A 196 12.44 7.01 15.30
CA ILE A 196 13.56 6.09 15.55
C ILE A 196 14.83 6.88 15.90
N GLN A 197 15.17 7.89 15.12
CA GLN A 197 16.37 8.70 15.31
C GLN A 197 16.41 9.34 16.70
N GLN A 198 15.28 9.86 17.16
CA GLN A 198 15.14 10.49 18.47
C GLN A 198 14.94 9.49 19.62
N GLY A 199 14.81 8.19 19.36
CA GLY A 199 14.60 7.17 20.38
C GLY A 199 13.20 7.18 21.00
N VAL A 200 12.21 7.75 20.32
CA VAL A 200 10.79 7.62 20.68
C VAL A 200 10.37 6.16 20.58
N VAL A 201 10.88 5.45 19.56
CA VAL A 201 10.77 4.00 19.38
C VAL A 201 12.16 3.39 19.16
N ASP A 202 12.31 2.11 19.54
CA ASP A 202 13.56 1.35 19.45
C ASP A 202 13.64 0.50 18.19
N ALA A 203 12.48 0.21 17.62
CA ALA A 203 12.31 -0.72 16.52
C ALA A 203 11.08 -0.37 15.68
N ALA A 204 11.00 -0.99 14.51
CA ALA A 204 9.81 -1.04 13.67
C ALA A 204 9.82 -2.34 12.86
N GLU A 205 8.80 -2.52 12.02
CA GLU A 205 8.69 -3.64 11.11
C GLU A 205 8.25 -3.17 9.72
N ASN A 206 8.84 -3.72 8.68
CA ASN A 206 8.48 -3.47 7.28
C ASN A 206 9.26 -4.39 6.33
N ASN A 207 9.03 -4.21 5.03
CA ASN A 207 9.68 -4.90 3.92
C ASN A 207 11.04 -4.26 3.55
N PRO A 208 11.93 -4.97 2.83
CA PRO A 208 13.25 -4.47 2.45
C PRO A 208 13.25 -3.17 1.63
N PRO A 209 12.39 -2.98 0.59
CA PRO A 209 12.34 -1.72 -0.15
C PRO A 209 12.01 -0.53 0.72
N SER A 210 11.01 -0.64 1.60
CA SER A 210 10.63 0.43 2.51
C SER A 210 11.74 0.74 3.54
N PHE A 211 12.40 -0.29 4.09
CA PHE A 211 13.52 -0.13 5.01
C PHE A 211 14.70 0.62 4.36
N TYR A 212 15.02 0.28 3.11
CA TYR A 212 16.12 0.90 2.37
C TYR A 212 15.78 2.31 1.87
N LEU A 213 14.71 2.46 1.09
CA LEU A 213 14.38 3.71 0.41
C LEU A 213 13.99 4.84 1.37
N SER A 214 13.43 4.51 2.54
CA SER A 214 13.16 5.49 3.60
C SER A 214 14.34 5.71 4.54
N ARG A 215 15.51 5.14 4.23
CA ARG A 215 16.77 5.28 4.98
C ARG A 215 16.69 4.82 6.44
N HIS A 216 15.72 3.98 6.79
CA HIS A 216 15.63 3.48 8.16
C HIS A 216 16.87 2.68 8.56
N TYR A 217 17.60 2.09 7.59
CA TYR A 217 18.88 1.40 7.79
C TYR A 217 19.99 2.31 8.35
N GLU A 218 19.86 3.63 8.22
CA GLU A 218 20.83 4.59 8.80
C GLU A 218 20.71 4.63 10.32
N VAL A 219 19.50 4.45 10.86
CA VAL A 219 19.16 4.53 12.28
C VAL A 219 18.85 3.18 12.92
N CYS A 220 18.64 2.11 12.14
CA CYS A 220 18.48 0.73 12.58
C CYS A 220 19.57 -0.15 11.94
N LYS A 221 20.35 -0.85 12.77
CA LYS A 221 21.52 -1.62 12.30
C LYS A 221 21.27 -3.14 12.26
N TYR A 222 20.10 -3.59 12.67
CA TYR A 222 19.72 -5.00 12.66
C TYR A 222 18.40 -5.17 11.91
N TYR A 223 18.36 -6.11 10.99
CA TYR A 223 17.17 -6.48 10.25
C TYR A 223 16.97 -7.99 10.34
N SER A 224 15.93 -8.39 11.06
CA SER A 224 15.61 -9.79 11.34
C SER A 224 14.45 -10.22 10.46
N ILE A 225 14.76 -10.93 9.39
CA ILE A 225 13.80 -11.35 8.35
C ILE A 225 13.02 -12.57 8.85
N ASP A 226 11.99 -12.31 9.64
CA ASP A 226 11.06 -13.29 10.21
C ASP A 226 9.77 -13.43 9.38
N GLU A 227 9.52 -12.47 8.47
CA GLU A 227 8.40 -12.47 7.52
C GLU A 227 7.04 -12.75 8.17
N HIS A 228 6.78 -12.05 9.28
CA HIS A 228 5.62 -12.34 10.12
C HIS A 228 4.27 -11.97 9.49
N THR A 229 4.20 -11.01 8.55
CA THR A 229 2.97 -10.66 7.83
C THR A 229 3.24 -10.31 6.38
N MET A 230 2.24 -10.54 5.52
CA MET A 230 2.18 -10.09 4.13
C MET A 230 0.93 -9.23 3.95
N ILE A 231 1.10 -7.91 4.02
CA ILE A 231 0.00 -6.94 3.97
C ILE A 231 0.07 -6.21 2.64
N PRO A 232 -0.90 -6.39 1.72
CA PRO A 232 -0.88 -5.71 0.43
C PRO A 232 -1.12 -4.21 0.58
N ASP A 233 -0.60 -3.43 -0.35
CA ASP A 233 -1.05 -2.06 -0.59
C ASP A 233 -2.31 -2.08 -1.45
N ILE A 234 -3.26 -1.17 -1.18
CA ILE A 234 -4.54 -1.10 -1.87
C ILE A 234 -4.64 0.25 -2.60
N LEU A 235 -4.97 0.19 -3.87
CA LEU A 235 -5.37 1.37 -4.64
C LEU A 235 -6.87 1.59 -4.48
N LEU A 236 -7.24 2.77 -4.02
CA LEU A 236 -8.62 3.16 -3.73
C LEU A 236 -9.05 4.37 -4.55
N VAL A 237 -10.31 4.40 -4.90
CA VAL A 237 -10.99 5.57 -5.48
C VAL A 237 -12.17 5.97 -4.59
N SER A 238 -12.41 7.28 -4.43
CA SER A 238 -13.60 7.79 -3.78
C SER A 238 -14.85 7.40 -4.58
N THR A 239 -15.87 6.83 -3.92
CA THR A 239 -17.15 6.56 -4.60
C THR A 239 -17.85 7.85 -5.05
N HIS A 240 -17.52 9.01 -4.44
CA HIS A 240 -17.98 10.31 -4.94
C HIS A 240 -17.48 10.63 -6.34
N LEU A 241 -16.21 10.30 -6.66
CA LEU A 241 -15.72 10.40 -8.03
C LEU A 241 -16.32 9.28 -8.88
N TRP A 242 -16.20 8.01 -8.44
CA TRP A 242 -16.58 6.82 -9.19
C TRP A 242 -18.00 6.89 -9.74
N ASN A 243 -18.96 7.32 -8.92
CA ASN A 243 -20.38 7.42 -9.31
C ASN A 243 -20.67 8.58 -10.28
N ARG A 244 -19.76 9.53 -10.47
CA ARG A 244 -19.85 10.60 -11.47
C ARG A 244 -19.21 10.24 -12.81
N LEU A 245 -18.49 9.13 -12.85
CA LEU A 245 -17.89 8.62 -14.09
C LEU A 245 -18.94 7.83 -14.87
N ASN A 246 -18.89 7.96 -16.20
CA ASN A 246 -19.65 7.03 -17.04
C ASN A 246 -18.93 5.66 -17.09
N ILE A 247 -19.64 4.64 -17.59
CA ILE A 247 -19.15 3.26 -17.65
C ILE A 247 -17.80 3.16 -18.34
N GLN A 248 -17.63 3.86 -19.47
CA GLN A 248 -16.38 3.85 -20.24
C GLN A 248 -15.21 4.46 -19.47
N GLU A 249 -15.44 5.53 -18.71
CA GLU A 249 -14.42 6.16 -17.87
C GLU A 249 -14.01 5.25 -16.70
N GLN A 250 -14.97 4.54 -16.11
CA GLN A 250 -14.71 3.53 -15.07
C GLN A 250 -13.88 2.37 -15.63
N GLU A 251 -14.22 1.86 -16.81
CA GLU A 251 -13.48 0.80 -17.50
C GLU A 251 -12.04 1.24 -17.83
N TRP A 252 -11.83 2.48 -18.26
CA TRP A 252 -10.48 3.00 -18.52
C TRP A 252 -9.63 3.05 -17.26
N ILE A 253 -10.17 3.52 -16.15
CA ILE A 253 -9.44 3.56 -14.87
C ILE A 253 -9.10 2.13 -14.45
N GLN A 254 -10.08 1.21 -14.43
CA GLN A 254 -9.86 -0.16 -14.01
C GLN A 254 -8.80 -0.84 -14.89
N ALA A 255 -8.88 -0.71 -16.21
CA ALA A 255 -7.91 -1.28 -17.13
C ALA A 255 -6.50 -0.70 -16.94
N ALA A 256 -6.37 0.59 -16.65
CA ALA A 256 -5.09 1.22 -16.36
C ALA A 256 -4.49 0.69 -15.04
N ILE A 257 -5.31 0.54 -14.01
CA ILE A 257 -4.89 -0.03 -12.72
C ILE A 257 -4.49 -1.50 -12.89
N ASP A 258 -5.29 -2.32 -13.58
CA ASP A 258 -4.98 -3.75 -13.80
C ASP A 258 -3.64 -3.94 -14.54
N ARG A 259 -3.32 -3.07 -15.50
CA ARG A 259 -2.01 -3.07 -16.17
C ARG A 259 -0.90 -2.69 -15.20
N SER A 260 -1.11 -1.65 -14.39
CA SER A 260 -0.11 -1.16 -13.44
C SER A 260 0.19 -2.16 -12.32
N VAL A 261 -0.80 -2.94 -11.88
CA VAL A 261 -0.61 -4.03 -10.89
C VAL A 261 0.40 -5.06 -11.40
N LYS A 262 0.29 -5.45 -12.67
CA LYS A 262 1.22 -6.42 -13.29
C LYS A 262 2.66 -5.88 -13.36
N ASP A 263 2.82 -4.61 -13.68
CA ASP A 263 4.15 -3.98 -13.73
C ASP A 263 4.70 -3.75 -12.33
N GLN A 264 3.85 -3.38 -11.36
CA GLN A 264 4.25 -3.16 -9.99
C GLN A 264 4.87 -4.43 -9.36
N ARG A 265 4.29 -5.60 -9.59
CA ARG A 265 4.85 -6.87 -9.08
C ARG A 265 6.24 -7.16 -9.64
N LYS A 266 6.49 -6.81 -10.92
CA LYS A 266 7.83 -6.93 -11.51
C LYS A 266 8.81 -5.93 -10.89
N PHE A 267 8.39 -4.67 -10.75
CA PHE A 267 9.21 -3.63 -10.12
C PHE A 267 9.51 -3.98 -8.67
N TRP A 268 8.53 -4.56 -7.97
CA TRP A 268 8.68 -4.98 -6.58
C TRP A 268 9.77 -6.04 -6.43
N THR A 269 9.74 -7.09 -7.22
CA THR A 269 10.74 -8.18 -7.16
C THR A 269 12.17 -7.63 -7.35
N ILE A 270 12.36 -6.71 -8.30
CA ILE A 270 13.66 -6.06 -8.52
C ILE A 270 14.05 -5.21 -7.32
N SER A 271 13.11 -4.39 -6.82
CA SER A 271 13.35 -3.48 -5.70
C SER A 271 13.67 -4.22 -4.41
N GLU A 272 13.01 -5.34 -4.14
CA GLU A 272 13.20 -6.16 -2.94
C GLU A 272 14.63 -6.74 -2.88
N ASN A 273 15.10 -7.33 -3.97
CA ASN A 273 16.46 -7.87 -4.06
C ASN A 273 17.51 -6.76 -3.95
N THR A 274 17.33 -5.67 -4.71
CA THR A 274 18.26 -4.53 -4.69
C THR A 274 18.34 -3.89 -3.31
N ALA A 275 17.20 -3.74 -2.63
CA ALA A 275 17.15 -3.13 -1.30
C ALA A 275 17.88 -3.99 -0.26
N LEU A 276 17.69 -5.31 -0.30
CA LEU A 276 18.35 -6.23 0.64
C LEU A 276 19.86 -6.21 0.45
N GLU A 277 20.34 -6.29 -0.79
CA GLU A 277 21.76 -6.19 -1.11
C GLU A 277 22.34 -4.85 -0.65
N ALA A 278 21.62 -3.74 -0.88
CA ALA A 278 22.07 -2.41 -0.52
C ALA A 278 22.19 -2.21 1.00
N VAL A 279 21.25 -2.70 1.81
CA VAL A 279 21.31 -2.56 3.27
C VAL A 279 22.42 -3.45 3.86
N ILE A 280 22.67 -4.62 3.30
CA ILE A 280 23.82 -5.47 3.68
C ILE A 280 25.12 -4.74 3.37
N ALA A 281 25.26 -4.17 2.18
CA ALA A 281 26.44 -3.40 1.78
C ALA A 281 26.64 -2.15 2.65
N ALA A 282 25.57 -1.55 3.18
CA ALA A 282 25.59 -0.44 4.12
C ALA A 282 25.92 -0.85 5.57
N GLY A 283 26.20 -2.15 5.82
CA GLY A 283 26.63 -2.66 7.11
C GLY A 283 25.50 -3.03 8.07
N VAL A 284 24.26 -3.21 7.56
CA VAL A 284 23.16 -3.75 8.37
C VAL A 284 23.41 -5.24 8.64
N ASN A 285 23.24 -5.64 9.89
CA ASN A 285 23.27 -7.04 10.29
C ASN A 285 21.92 -7.69 9.96
N VAL A 286 21.86 -8.45 8.85
CA VAL A 286 20.68 -9.17 8.42
C VAL A 286 20.73 -10.58 8.98
N SER A 287 19.62 -11.02 9.60
CA SER A 287 19.46 -12.35 10.17
C SER A 287 18.14 -12.98 9.74
N TYR A 288 18.07 -14.31 9.80
CA TYR A 288 16.89 -15.10 9.39
C TYR A 288 16.46 -15.98 10.57
N PRO A 289 15.64 -15.46 11.50
CA PRO A 289 15.18 -16.22 12.65
C PRO A 289 14.24 -17.33 12.24
N LYS A 290 14.16 -18.38 13.07
CA LYS A 290 13.15 -19.43 12.89
C LYS A 290 11.76 -18.87 13.11
N LYS A 291 10.81 -19.15 12.22
CA LYS A 291 9.43 -18.62 12.28
C LYS A 291 8.58 -19.28 13.36
N GLU A 292 8.85 -20.55 13.70
CA GLU A 292 8.01 -21.33 14.62
C GLU A 292 7.82 -20.71 16.00
N PRO A 293 8.81 -20.09 16.68
CA PRO A 293 8.59 -19.41 17.94
C PRO A 293 7.61 -18.22 17.83
N PHE A 294 7.68 -17.45 16.74
CA PHE A 294 6.79 -16.32 16.47
C PHE A 294 5.37 -16.79 16.13
N GLN A 295 5.22 -17.84 15.32
CA GLN A 295 3.94 -18.48 15.01
C GLN A 295 3.25 -18.98 16.30
N LYS A 296 4.01 -19.59 17.20
CA LYS A 296 3.49 -20.09 18.46
C LYS A 296 3.02 -18.93 19.37
N ALA A 297 3.77 -17.83 19.42
CA ALA A 297 3.45 -16.68 20.28
C ALA A 297 2.19 -15.94 19.79
N THR A 298 1.93 -15.92 18.49
CA THR A 298 0.78 -15.24 17.89
C THR A 298 -0.45 -16.13 17.66
N LYS A 299 -0.40 -17.41 18.09
CA LYS A 299 -1.50 -18.36 17.86
C LYS A 299 -2.84 -17.89 18.44
N SER A 300 -2.83 -17.21 19.58
CA SER A 300 -4.04 -16.69 20.23
C SER A 300 -4.75 -15.61 19.40
N MET A 301 -4.07 -14.92 18.48
CA MET A 301 -4.73 -14.00 17.54
C MET A 301 -5.73 -14.72 16.63
N TYR A 302 -5.38 -15.91 16.16
CA TYR A 302 -6.29 -16.71 15.34
C TYR A 302 -7.56 -17.09 16.09
N GLU A 303 -7.43 -17.45 17.38
CA GLU A 303 -8.59 -17.77 18.22
C GLU A 303 -9.48 -16.54 18.47
N GLU A 304 -8.88 -15.36 18.62
CA GLU A 304 -9.62 -14.11 18.78
C GLU A 304 -10.34 -13.70 17.50
N PHE A 305 -9.63 -13.75 16.36
CA PHE A 305 -10.18 -13.41 15.05
C PHE A 305 -11.33 -14.34 14.64
N LYS A 306 -11.24 -15.63 14.97
CA LYS A 306 -12.31 -16.63 14.68
C LYS A 306 -13.58 -16.47 15.51
N LYS A 307 -13.61 -15.59 16.52
CA LYS A 307 -14.85 -15.23 17.21
C LYS A 307 -15.81 -14.47 16.30
N ASP A 308 -15.29 -13.76 15.31
CA ASP A 308 -16.06 -13.18 14.23
C ASP A 308 -16.26 -14.24 13.15
N SER A 309 -17.52 -14.59 12.86
CA SER A 309 -17.87 -15.66 11.92
C SER A 309 -17.45 -15.36 10.47
N GLU A 310 -17.48 -14.09 10.06
CA GLU A 310 -17.06 -13.66 8.72
C GLU A 310 -15.55 -13.81 8.57
N ILE A 311 -14.78 -13.33 9.53
CA ILE A 311 -13.33 -13.49 9.56
C ILE A 311 -12.95 -14.97 9.67
N ALA A 312 -13.66 -15.77 10.48
CA ALA A 312 -13.42 -17.22 10.54
C ALA A 312 -13.60 -17.90 9.18
N SER A 313 -14.67 -17.51 8.46
CA SER A 313 -14.90 -17.98 7.08
C SER A 313 -13.77 -17.56 6.13
N LEU A 314 -13.33 -16.31 6.18
CA LEU A 314 -12.21 -15.81 5.36
C LEU A 314 -10.91 -16.56 5.65
N ILE A 315 -10.59 -16.81 6.92
CA ILE A 315 -9.40 -17.61 7.31
C ILE A 315 -9.46 -18.98 6.66
N ASN A 316 -10.60 -19.68 6.75
CA ASN A 316 -10.75 -21.02 6.18
C ASN A 316 -10.61 -20.99 4.65
N GLN A 317 -11.30 -20.07 3.97
CA GLN A 317 -11.21 -19.90 2.52
C GLN A 317 -9.76 -19.62 2.06
N ILE A 318 -9.02 -18.74 2.75
CA ILE A 318 -7.63 -18.45 2.44
C ILE A 318 -6.75 -19.70 2.66
N GLN A 319 -7.01 -20.45 3.73
CA GLN A 319 -6.27 -21.69 4.00
C GLN A 319 -6.54 -22.79 2.95
N ASP A 320 -7.74 -22.82 2.38
CA ASP A 320 -8.11 -23.77 1.31
C ASP A 320 -7.42 -23.43 -0.04
N GLU A 321 -7.03 -22.17 -0.27
CA GLU A 321 -6.27 -21.71 -1.46
C GLU A 321 -4.77 -22.11 -1.42
N LYS A 322 -4.30 -22.81 -0.38
CA LYS A 322 -2.89 -23.26 -0.25
C LYS A 322 -2.46 -24.35 -1.24
N ASN A 323 -3.39 -25.02 -1.91
CA ASN A 323 -3.15 -26.18 -2.78
C ASN A 323 -3.18 -25.84 -4.27
#